data_51841ccbbcdb0da1cadfaf0229101515
#
_entry.id   51841ccbbcdb0da1cadfaf0229101515
#
_cell.length_a   1.000
_cell.length_b   1.000
_cell.length_c   1.000
_cell.angle_alpha   90.00
_cell.angle_beta   90.00
_cell.angle_gamma   90.00
#
_symmetry.space_group_name_H-M   'P 1'
#
loop_
_entity.id
_entity.type
_entity.pdbx_description
1 polymer ?
#
loop_
_entity_poly.entity_id
_entity_poly.type
_entity_poly.pdbx_seq_one_letter_code
_entity_poly.pdbx_strand_id
1 'polypeptide(L)'
;MLTIDKLSILRREQLRDMMKDFSLQLGPGDKAVLIGEEGNGKSTLLKLIHDPDSVEGYAEWSGSVSPGGRTGYLPQELGARRLSEPARLLFERSPGFAALTPRQRHALAAELGLDAAMFASERPLRSFSGGERVKLQLAILAAEEPELYLLDEPSNDLDLESLEWLEDFILSRREPVLFVSHDETLIERTANVIVHLELLRRKTAPRATVARVPYRVYVESRCRALARQE
;
A
#
# COMPACT_ATOMS: atom_id res chain seq x y z
N MET A 1 1.03 7.21 14.02
CA MET A 1 -0.44 7.11 13.82
C MET A 1 -0.84 7.98 12.64
N LEU A 2 -1.45 7.41 11.60
CA LEU A 2 -1.98 8.19 10.46
C LEU A 2 -3.27 8.90 10.87
N THR A 3 -3.36 10.19 10.55
CA THR A 3 -4.58 10.98 10.70
C THR A 3 -4.86 11.73 9.40
N ILE A 4 -6.03 11.52 8.84
CA ILE A 4 -6.57 12.26 7.68
C ILE A 4 -7.83 12.96 8.16
N ASP A 5 -7.94 14.26 7.92
CA ASP A 5 -9.13 15.05 8.28
C ASP A 5 -9.65 15.85 7.09
N LYS A 6 -10.91 15.57 6.73
CA LYS A 6 -11.67 16.24 5.66
C LYS A 6 -10.91 16.36 4.33
N LEU A 7 -10.17 15.32 3.99
CA LEU A 7 -9.40 15.28 2.74
C LEU A 7 -10.34 15.25 1.53
N SER A 8 -10.12 16.17 0.62
CA SER A 8 -10.76 16.19 -0.71
C SER A 8 -9.68 16.20 -1.76
N ILE A 9 -9.80 15.35 -2.79
CA ILE A 9 -8.85 15.21 -3.89
C ILE A 9 -9.58 15.36 -5.20
N LEU A 10 -9.14 16.30 -6.04
CA LEU A 10 -9.64 16.59 -7.37
C LEU A 10 -8.59 16.22 -8.43
N ARG A 11 -8.96 15.49 -9.46
CA ARG A 11 -8.10 15.25 -10.63
C ARG A 11 -8.19 16.42 -11.60
N ARG A 12 -7.05 17.10 -11.86
CA ARG A 12 -7.01 18.33 -12.68
C ARG A 12 -7.50 18.13 -14.10
N GLU A 13 -7.01 17.11 -14.80
CA GLU A 13 -7.32 16.88 -16.22
C GLU A 13 -8.81 16.66 -16.50
N GLN A 14 -9.52 16.06 -15.58
CA GLN A 14 -10.93 15.68 -15.76
C GLN A 14 -11.88 16.53 -14.90
N LEU A 15 -11.35 17.45 -14.07
CA LEU A 15 -12.10 18.21 -13.08
C LEU A 15 -13.04 17.31 -12.25
N ARG A 16 -12.56 16.09 -11.94
CA ARG A 16 -13.35 15.06 -11.27
C ARG A 16 -12.88 14.89 -9.83
N ASP A 17 -13.84 14.98 -8.92
CA ASP A 17 -13.60 14.62 -7.54
C ASP A 17 -13.28 13.12 -7.42
N MET A 18 -12.09 12.78 -6.93
CA MET A 18 -11.70 11.42 -6.58
C MET A 18 -12.11 11.08 -5.14
N MET A 19 -12.09 12.09 -4.27
CA MET A 19 -12.41 11.95 -2.85
C MET A 19 -12.98 13.26 -2.32
N LYS A 20 -13.91 13.20 -1.37
CA LYS A 20 -14.53 14.38 -0.77
C LYS A 20 -14.77 14.17 0.72
N ASP A 21 -14.33 15.12 1.53
CA ASP A 21 -14.51 15.17 2.99
C ASP A 21 -14.13 13.85 3.69
N PHE A 22 -13.09 13.19 3.20
CA PHE A 22 -12.63 11.90 3.73
C PHE A 22 -11.82 12.08 5.00
N SER A 23 -12.18 11.31 6.04
CA SER A 23 -11.43 11.27 7.29
C SER A 23 -11.13 9.83 7.68
N LEU A 24 -9.91 9.59 8.17
CA LEU A 24 -9.42 8.27 8.57
C LEU A 24 -8.38 8.42 9.67
N GLN A 25 -8.42 7.51 10.64
CA GLN A 25 -7.37 7.35 11.64
C GLN A 25 -6.92 5.90 11.67
N LEU A 26 -5.61 5.67 11.58
CA LEU A 26 -5.00 4.35 11.74
C LEU A 26 -3.93 4.40 12.82
N GLY A 27 -4.00 3.45 13.75
CA GLY A 27 -3.05 3.26 14.82
C GLY A 27 -2.29 1.93 14.72
N PRO A 28 -1.44 1.64 15.71
CA PRO A 28 -0.72 0.36 15.77
C PRO A 28 -1.69 -0.83 15.71
N GLY A 29 -1.34 -1.83 14.89
CA GLY A 29 -2.16 -3.02 14.67
C GLY A 29 -3.28 -2.88 13.63
N ASP A 30 -3.59 -1.67 13.15
CA ASP A 30 -4.56 -1.49 12.06
C ASP A 30 -3.97 -2.00 10.73
N LYS A 31 -4.73 -2.88 10.06
CA LYS A 31 -4.48 -3.36 8.71
C LYS A 31 -5.64 -2.90 7.84
N ALA A 32 -5.45 -1.74 7.21
CA ALA A 32 -6.51 -1.11 6.44
C ALA A 32 -6.37 -1.45 4.96
N VAL A 33 -7.42 -2.02 4.37
CA VAL A 33 -7.49 -2.20 2.92
C VAL A 33 -8.28 -1.06 2.29
N LEU A 34 -7.75 -0.53 1.19
CA LEU A 34 -8.39 0.48 0.36
C LEU A 34 -8.95 -0.19 -0.90
N ILE A 35 -10.27 -0.35 -0.95
CA ILE A 35 -10.99 -0.99 -2.07
C ILE A 35 -11.81 0.03 -2.86
N GLY A 36 -12.16 -0.31 -4.09
CA GLY A 36 -12.99 0.52 -4.98
C GLY A 36 -12.60 0.34 -6.44
N GLU A 37 -13.40 0.88 -7.36
CA GLU A 37 -13.16 0.77 -8.80
C GLU A 37 -11.83 1.43 -9.21
N GLU A 38 -11.32 1.05 -10.38
CA GLU A 38 -10.15 1.69 -10.97
C GLU A 38 -10.39 3.19 -11.20
N GLY A 39 -9.36 3.99 -11.01
CA GLY A 39 -9.45 5.45 -11.18
C GLY A 39 -10.12 6.20 -10.03
N ASN A 40 -10.52 5.54 -8.93
CA ASN A 40 -11.11 6.18 -7.75
C ASN A 40 -10.10 6.83 -6.80
N GLY A 41 -8.83 6.95 -7.21
CA GLY A 41 -7.83 7.69 -6.44
C GLY A 41 -7.13 6.88 -5.34
N LYS A 42 -7.23 5.54 -5.32
CA LYS A 42 -6.57 4.68 -4.33
C LYS A 42 -5.06 4.92 -4.28
N SER A 43 -4.37 4.73 -5.40
CA SER A 43 -2.91 4.98 -5.50
C SER A 43 -2.55 6.45 -5.29
N THR A 44 -3.45 7.38 -5.69
CA THR A 44 -3.24 8.82 -5.45
C THR A 44 -3.25 9.12 -3.96
N LEU A 45 -4.16 8.50 -3.19
CA LEU A 45 -4.20 8.65 -1.74
C LEU A 45 -2.91 8.13 -1.09
N LEU A 46 -2.43 6.92 -1.47
CA LEU A 46 -1.19 6.38 -0.93
C LEU A 46 0.01 7.29 -1.22
N LYS A 47 0.12 7.78 -2.46
CA LYS A 47 1.17 8.72 -2.88
C LYS A 47 1.09 10.03 -2.10
N LEU A 48 -0.10 10.61 -1.96
CA LEU A 48 -0.31 11.85 -1.21
C LEU A 48 0.09 11.70 0.27
N ILE A 49 -0.18 10.56 0.89
CA ILE A 49 0.25 10.30 2.29
C ILE A 49 1.77 10.19 2.36
N HIS A 50 2.41 9.56 1.36
CA HIS A 50 3.85 9.34 1.33
C HIS A 50 4.64 10.59 0.99
N ASP A 51 4.27 11.22 -0.11
CA ASP A 51 4.94 12.37 -0.70
C ASP A 51 3.91 13.24 -1.44
N PRO A 52 3.40 14.31 -0.79
CA PRO A 52 2.41 15.21 -1.38
C PRO A 52 2.86 15.84 -2.69
N ASP A 53 4.14 16.14 -2.85
CA ASP A 53 4.70 16.78 -4.05
C ASP A 53 4.57 15.85 -5.27
N SER A 54 4.56 14.54 -5.05
CA SER A 54 4.44 13.53 -6.12
C SER A 54 3.10 13.55 -6.85
N VAL A 55 2.07 14.17 -6.27
CA VAL A 55 0.71 14.25 -6.85
C VAL A 55 0.37 15.64 -7.39
N GLU A 56 1.13 16.67 -7.07
CA GLU A 56 0.85 18.07 -7.46
C GLU A 56 0.70 18.28 -8.98
N GLY A 57 1.38 17.46 -9.78
CA GLY A 57 1.33 17.55 -11.25
C GLY A 57 -0.02 17.23 -11.85
N TYR A 58 -0.87 16.44 -11.17
CA TYR A 58 -2.14 15.93 -11.73
C TYR A 58 -3.34 15.98 -10.79
N ALA A 59 -3.14 16.30 -9.51
CA ALA A 59 -4.22 16.40 -8.53
C ALA A 59 -4.11 17.70 -7.71
N GLU A 60 -5.26 18.20 -7.28
CA GLU A 60 -5.41 19.21 -6.25
C GLU A 60 -6.03 18.58 -5.02
N TRP A 61 -5.62 19.00 -3.85
CA TRP A 61 -6.17 18.48 -2.61
C TRP A 61 -6.34 19.56 -1.55
N SER A 62 -7.27 19.32 -0.63
CA SER A 62 -7.53 20.16 0.54
C SER A 62 -7.85 19.27 1.75
N GLY A 63 -7.81 19.83 2.94
CA GLY A 63 -7.88 19.10 4.19
C GLY A 63 -6.50 18.87 4.78
N SER A 64 -6.36 17.93 5.72
CA SER A 64 -5.07 17.64 6.33
C SER A 64 -4.73 16.15 6.29
N VAL A 65 -3.44 15.87 6.09
CA VAL A 65 -2.87 14.52 6.13
C VAL A 65 -1.63 14.55 7.01
N SER A 66 -1.65 13.75 8.07
CA SER A 66 -0.52 13.58 8.98
C SER A 66 -0.21 12.09 9.11
N PRO A 67 0.87 11.58 8.49
CA PRO A 67 1.25 10.18 8.61
C PRO A 67 1.76 9.80 10.01
N GLY A 68 2.08 10.77 10.84
CA GLY A 68 2.52 10.57 12.22
C GLY A 68 3.95 10.07 12.38
N GLY A 69 4.72 10.03 11.29
CA GLY A 69 6.11 9.60 11.25
C GLY A 69 6.54 9.22 9.85
N ARG A 70 7.65 8.47 9.74
CA ARG A 70 8.18 8.01 8.44
C ARG A 70 7.23 7.02 7.78
N THR A 71 7.02 7.18 6.49
CA THR A 71 6.20 6.26 5.67
C THR A 71 7.08 5.42 4.77
N GLY A 72 6.76 4.12 4.68
CA GLY A 72 7.33 3.22 3.68
C GLY A 72 6.31 3.00 2.56
N TYR A 73 6.65 3.30 1.32
CA TYR A 73 5.75 3.14 0.18
C TYR A 73 6.25 2.09 -0.81
N LEU A 74 5.45 1.06 -1.02
CA LEU A 74 5.61 0.06 -2.07
C LEU A 74 4.73 0.45 -3.26
N PRO A 75 5.29 0.88 -4.40
CA PRO A 75 4.50 1.21 -5.57
C PRO A 75 3.98 -0.05 -6.27
N GLN A 76 2.86 0.07 -6.97
CA GLN A 76 2.25 -1.00 -7.78
C GLN A 76 3.25 -1.55 -8.81
N GLU A 77 4.01 -0.66 -9.47
CA GLU A 77 5.01 -1.03 -10.45
C GLU A 77 6.28 -0.22 -10.29
N LEU A 78 7.40 -0.87 -10.53
CA LEU A 78 8.68 -0.19 -10.70
C LEU A 78 8.80 0.30 -12.15
N GLY A 79 9.16 1.56 -12.33
CA GLY A 79 9.40 2.11 -13.67
C GLY A 79 10.48 1.31 -14.44
N ALA A 80 10.38 1.26 -15.77
CA ALA A 80 11.23 0.49 -16.65
C ALA A 80 12.74 0.70 -16.43
N ARG A 81 13.14 1.92 -16.06
CA ARG A 81 14.51 2.26 -15.70
C ARG A 81 14.97 1.45 -14.48
N ARG A 82 14.19 1.45 -13.40
CA ARG A 82 14.53 0.71 -12.17
C ARG A 82 14.54 -0.80 -12.40
N LEU A 83 13.60 -1.31 -13.17
CA LEU A 83 13.56 -2.73 -13.55
C LEU A 83 14.82 -3.20 -14.31
N SER A 84 15.50 -2.29 -15.01
CA SER A 84 16.72 -2.57 -15.74
C SER A 84 18.00 -2.42 -14.92
N GLU A 85 17.91 -1.84 -13.71
CA GLU A 85 19.04 -1.66 -12.81
C GLU A 85 19.35 -2.96 -12.02
N PRO A 86 20.63 -3.20 -11.68
CA PRO A 86 21.04 -4.28 -10.78
C PRO A 86 20.34 -4.17 -9.42
N ALA A 87 19.95 -5.31 -8.82
CA ALA A 87 19.26 -5.31 -7.53
C ALA A 87 20.07 -4.62 -6.42
N ARG A 88 21.41 -4.77 -6.41
CA ARG A 88 22.26 -4.10 -5.41
C ARG A 88 22.04 -2.59 -5.33
N LEU A 89 21.70 -1.92 -6.45
CA LEU A 89 21.50 -0.46 -6.47
C LEU A 89 20.28 -0.01 -5.66
N LEU A 90 19.29 -0.88 -5.45
CA LEU A 90 18.20 -0.59 -4.53
C LEU A 90 18.73 -0.41 -3.10
N PHE A 91 19.61 -1.32 -2.69
CA PHE A 91 20.15 -1.40 -1.34
C PHE A 91 21.24 -0.35 -1.07
N GLU A 92 22.09 -0.08 -2.07
CA GLU A 92 23.12 0.96 -1.98
C GLU A 92 22.53 2.38 -1.83
N ARG A 93 21.33 2.60 -2.34
CA ARG A 93 20.62 3.89 -2.24
C ARG A 93 19.82 4.07 -0.96
N SER A 94 19.68 3.01 -0.14
CA SER A 94 18.92 3.04 1.11
C SER A 94 19.84 3.34 2.28
N PRO A 95 19.71 4.51 2.94
CA PRO A 95 20.48 4.83 4.14
C PRO A 95 20.20 3.85 5.28
N GLY A 96 18.93 3.45 5.46
CA GLY A 96 18.53 2.47 6.48
C GLY A 96 19.23 1.13 6.27
N PHE A 97 19.23 0.60 5.03
CA PHE A 97 19.93 -0.64 4.73
C PHE A 97 21.46 -0.50 4.85
N ALA A 98 22.04 0.64 4.46
CA ALA A 98 23.47 0.90 4.59
C ALA A 98 23.93 0.88 6.04
N ALA A 99 23.06 1.30 6.97
CA ALA A 99 23.35 1.31 8.41
C ALA A 99 23.31 -0.10 9.04
N LEU A 100 22.73 -1.11 8.38
CA LEU A 100 22.63 -2.46 8.90
C LEU A 100 23.98 -3.15 8.89
N THR A 101 24.30 -3.81 10.02
CA THR A 101 25.44 -4.75 10.11
C THR A 101 25.21 -5.99 9.23
N PRO A 102 26.28 -6.73 8.83
CA PRO A 102 26.11 -7.96 8.07
C PRO A 102 25.16 -8.97 8.73
N ARG A 103 25.19 -9.08 10.05
CA ARG A 103 24.29 -9.96 10.82
C ARG A 103 22.83 -9.53 10.68
N GLN A 104 22.54 -8.23 10.76
CA GLN A 104 21.19 -7.69 10.59
C GLN A 104 20.69 -7.90 9.17
N ARG A 105 21.55 -7.74 8.14
CA ARG A 105 21.19 -8.03 6.74
C ARG A 105 20.81 -9.49 6.53
N HIS A 106 21.55 -10.43 7.13
CA HIS A 106 21.19 -11.84 7.10
C HIS A 106 19.87 -12.14 7.83
N ALA A 107 19.65 -11.52 8.99
CA ALA A 107 18.39 -11.66 9.71
C ALA A 107 17.19 -11.12 8.90
N LEU A 108 17.35 -9.96 8.27
CA LEU A 108 16.35 -9.36 7.39
C LEU A 108 16.07 -10.27 6.17
N ALA A 109 17.09 -10.83 5.54
CA ALA A 109 16.92 -11.77 4.44
C ALA A 109 16.13 -13.02 4.89
N ALA A 110 16.49 -13.59 6.04
CA ALA A 110 15.79 -14.75 6.59
C ALA A 110 14.32 -14.45 6.93
N GLU A 111 14.02 -13.29 7.53
CA GLU A 111 12.65 -12.83 7.80
C GLU A 111 11.81 -12.77 6.55
N LEU A 112 12.41 -12.34 5.43
CA LEU A 112 11.73 -12.16 4.15
C LEU A 112 11.77 -13.41 3.25
N GLY A 113 12.38 -14.50 3.73
CA GLY A 113 12.57 -15.71 2.93
C GLY A 113 13.41 -15.46 1.67
N LEU A 114 14.46 -14.63 1.79
CA LEU A 114 15.41 -14.30 0.73
C LEU A 114 16.79 -14.86 1.04
N ASP A 115 17.58 -15.11 -0.01
CA ASP A 115 19.02 -15.27 0.14
C ASP A 115 19.67 -13.88 0.29
N ALA A 116 20.46 -13.67 1.35
CA ALA A 116 21.17 -12.42 1.59
C ALA A 116 22.09 -12.01 0.42
N ALA A 117 22.56 -12.96 -0.37
CA ALA A 117 23.33 -12.69 -1.59
C ALA A 117 22.55 -11.89 -2.63
N MET A 118 21.21 -11.93 -2.60
CA MET A 118 20.36 -11.14 -3.51
C MET A 118 20.54 -9.64 -3.29
N PHE A 119 20.86 -9.19 -2.09
CA PHE A 119 21.08 -7.77 -1.77
C PHE A 119 22.31 -7.18 -2.47
N ALA A 120 23.28 -8.02 -2.86
CA ALA A 120 24.48 -7.64 -3.61
C ALA A 120 24.42 -8.08 -5.08
N SER A 121 23.27 -8.50 -5.57
CA SER A 121 23.13 -9.10 -6.92
C SER A 121 23.31 -8.07 -8.02
N GLU A 122 24.14 -8.40 -9.01
CA GLU A 122 24.29 -7.66 -10.26
C GLU A 122 23.16 -7.96 -11.27
N ARG A 123 22.29 -8.91 -10.99
CA ARG A 123 21.15 -9.23 -11.86
C ARG A 123 20.18 -8.04 -11.91
N PRO A 124 19.64 -7.68 -13.08
CA PRO A 124 18.64 -6.63 -13.19
C PRO A 124 17.35 -7.07 -12.50
N LEU A 125 16.66 -6.11 -11.85
CA LEU A 125 15.42 -6.38 -11.10
C LEU A 125 14.36 -7.11 -11.91
N ARG A 126 14.24 -6.86 -13.21
CA ARG A 126 13.30 -7.56 -14.10
C ARG A 126 13.53 -9.07 -14.20
N SER A 127 14.74 -9.56 -13.83
CA SER A 127 15.07 -11.00 -13.91
C SER A 127 14.66 -11.80 -12.67
N PHE A 128 14.19 -11.12 -11.63
CA PHE A 128 13.62 -11.74 -10.44
C PHE A 128 12.12 -12.04 -10.65
N SER A 129 11.60 -13.06 -9.97
CA SER A 129 10.17 -13.34 -9.94
C SER A 129 9.36 -12.18 -9.35
N GLY A 130 8.05 -12.15 -9.53
CA GLY A 130 7.17 -11.15 -8.91
C GLY A 130 7.36 -11.11 -7.40
N GLY A 131 7.29 -12.27 -6.75
CA GLY A 131 7.48 -12.42 -5.31
C GLY A 131 8.85 -11.96 -4.83
N GLU A 132 9.93 -12.36 -5.51
CA GLU A 132 11.28 -11.89 -5.17
C GLU A 132 11.40 -10.37 -5.26
N ARG A 133 10.82 -9.75 -6.30
CA ARG A 133 10.85 -8.28 -6.46
C ARG A 133 10.11 -7.56 -5.33
N VAL A 134 8.94 -8.07 -4.93
CA VAL A 134 8.18 -7.49 -3.79
C VAL A 134 8.96 -7.66 -2.51
N LYS A 135 9.53 -8.83 -2.24
CA LYS A 135 10.36 -9.11 -1.07
C LYS A 135 11.59 -8.20 -1.00
N LEU A 136 12.30 -8.00 -2.12
CA LEU A 136 13.46 -7.08 -2.18
C LEU A 136 13.07 -5.63 -1.89
N GLN A 137 11.92 -5.16 -2.37
CA GLN A 137 11.43 -3.82 -2.07
C GLN A 137 11.00 -3.69 -0.60
N LEU A 138 10.31 -4.71 -0.05
CA LEU A 138 9.92 -4.74 1.36
C LEU A 138 11.12 -4.83 2.29
N ALA A 139 12.24 -5.47 1.86
CA ALA A 139 13.50 -5.45 2.60
C ALA A 139 14.03 -4.04 2.82
N ILE A 140 13.96 -3.20 1.79
CA ILE A 140 14.37 -1.79 1.90
C ILE A 140 13.43 -1.04 2.83
N LEU A 141 12.12 -1.20 2.65
CA LEU A 141 11.15 -0.53 3.51
C LEU A 141 11.36 -0.93 4.99
N ALA A 142 11.55 -2.21 5.27
CA ALA A 142 11.79 -2.70 6.62
C ALA A 142 13.10 -2.14 7.20
N ALA A 143 14.16 -2.02 6.39
CA ALA A 143 15.43 -1.43 6.82
C ALA A 143 15.33 0.07 7.15
N GLU A 144 14.39 0.79 6.53
CA GLU A 144 14.11 2.20 6.85
C GLU A 144 13.25 2.38 8.11
N GLU A 145 12.75 1.29 8.70
CA GLU A 145 11.92 1.30 9.91
C GLU A 145 10.76 2.30 9.83
N PRO A 146 9.84 2.17 8.87
CA PRO A 146 8.72 3.09 8.75
C PRO A 146 7.73 2.94 9.89
N GLU A 147 7.06 4.01 10.25
CA GLU A 147 5.98 4.04 11.23
C GLU A 147 4.59 3.80 10.59
N LEU A 148 4.54 3.75 9.24
CA LEU A 148 3.36 3.44 8.44
C LEU A 148 3.80 2.78 7.14
N TYR A 149 3.26 1.60 6.83
CA TYR A 149 3.43 0.94 5.55
C TYR A 149 2.28 1.30 4.60
N LEU A 150 2.62 1.69 3.38
CA LEU A 150 1.71 2.01 2.28
C LEU A 150 2.02 1.06 1.13
N LEU A 151 1.12 0.11 0.85
CA LEU A 151 1.37 -0.93 -0.16
C LEU A 151 0.34 -0.82 -1.29
N ASP A 152 0.81 -0.52 -2.50
CA ASP A 152 -0.05 -0.33 -3.67
C ASP A 152 -0.07 -1.59 -4.52
N GLU A 153 -1.16 -2.38 -4.46
CA GLU A 153 -1.36 -3.66 -5.14
C GLU A 153 -0.19 -4.65 -4.95
N PRO A 154 0.24 -4.94 -3.71
CA PRO A 154 1.42 -5.75 -3.44
C PRO A 154 1.26 -7.22 -3.84
N SER A 155 0.04 -7.68 -4.09
CA SER A 155 -0.30 -9.06 -4.48
C SER A 155 -0.23 -9.31 -5.98
N ASN A 156 -0.04 -8.27 -6.81
CA ASN A 156 0.03 -8.45 -8.26
C ASN A 156 1.22 -9.33 -8.67
N ASP A 157 0.97 -10.25 -9.58
CA ASP A 157 1.97 -11.19 -10.12
C ASP A 157 2.65 -12.11 -9.08
N LEU A 158 2.02 -12.32 -7.91
CA LEU A 158 2.50 -13.26 -6.89
C LEU A 158 1.93 -14.66 -7.14
N ASP A 159 2.79 -15.68 -6.94
CA ASP A 159 2.36 -17.05 -6.77
C ASP A 159 1.78 -17.27 -5.36
N LEU A 160 1.16 -18.42 -5.15
CA LEU A 160 0.49 -18.74 -3.89
C LEU A 160 1.42 -18.66 -2.68
N GLU A 161 2.65 -19.17 -2.81
CA GLU A 161 3.64 -19.15 -1.71
C GLU A 161 4.05 -17.71 -1.36
N SER A 162 4.27 -16.87 -2.36
CA SER A 162 4.58 -15.45 -2.16
C SER A 162 3.40 -14.67 -1.57
N LEU A 163 2.17 -15.06 -1.91
CA LEU A 163 0.96 -14.45 -1.35
C LEU A 163 0.80 -14.81 0.14
N GLU A 164 0.95 -16.09 0.51
CA GLU A 164 0.92 -16.52 1.91
C GLU A 164 2.01 -15.84 2.74
N TRP A 165 3.21 -15.70 2.18
CA TRP A 165 4.28 -14.96 2.81
C TRP A 165 3.92 -13.46 3.00
N LEU A 166 3.28 -12.82 2.00
CA LEU A 166 2.85 -11.42 2.10
C LEU A 166 1.78 -11.22 3.19
N GLU A 167 0.85 -12.17 3.32
CA GLU A 167 -0.13 -12.20 4.41
C GLU A 167 0.56 -12.19 5.78
N ASP A 168 1.52 -13.09 5.98
CA ASP A 168 2.29 -13.19 7.23
C ASP A 168 3.10 -11.92 7.48
N PHE A 169 3.71 -11.35 6.43
CA PHE A 169 4.42 -10.08 6.53
C PHE A 169 3.50 -8.96 7.03
N ILE A 170 2.33 -8.78 6.43
CA ILE A 170 1.36 -7.75 6.84
C ILE A 170 0.90 -7.98 8.28
N LEU A 171 0.55 -9.21 8.64
CA LEU A 171 0.06 -9.55 9.98
C LEU A 171 1.11 -9.37 11.06
N SER A 172 2.39 -9.63 10.76
CA SER A 172 3.50 -9.52 11.72
C SER A 172 3.85 -8.07 12.09
N ARG A 173 3.48 -7.08 11.27
CA ARG A 173 3.79 -5.67 11.56
C ARG A 173 2.98 -5.15 12.75
N ARG A 174 3.62 -4.42 13.66
CA ARG A 174 2.95 -3.67 14.71
C ARG A 174 2.45 -2.32 14.19
N GLU A 175 3.18 -1.76 13.26
CA GLU A 175 2.88 -0.50 12.59
C GLU A 175 1.58 -0.65 11.78
N PRO A 176 0.82 0.43 11.61
CA PRO A 176 -0.32 0.42 10.71
C PRO A 176 0.13 0.11 9.28
N VAL A 177 -0.68 -0.67 8.58
CA VAL A 177 -0.50 -0.96 7.16
C VAL A 177 -1.75 -0.48 6.43
N LEU A 178 -1.59 0.40 5.44
CA LEU A 178 -2.64 0.78 4.50
C LEU A 178 -2.28 0.22 3.14
N PHE A 179 -3.10 -0.67 2.61
CA PHE A 179 -2.80 -1.34 1.34
C PHE A 179 -3.98 -1.31 0.37
N VAL A 180 -3.68 -1.30 -0.91
CA VAL A 180 -4.63 -1.50 -1.99
C VAL A 180 -4.52 -2.94 -2.44
N SER A 181 -5.61 -3.66 -2.59
CA SER A 181 -5.64 -4.97 -3.21
C SER A 181 -7.01 -5.30 -3.80
N HIS A 182 -7.02 -6.15 -4.82
CA HIS A 182 -8.19 -6.80 -5.39
C HIS A 182 -8.24 -8.29 -5.04
N ASP A 183 -7.25 -8.82 -4.33
CA ASP A 183 -7.21 -10.20 -3.87
C ASP A 183 -8.07 -10.37 -2.60
N GLU A 184 -9.23 -11.02 -2.76
CA GLU A 184 -10.18 -11.23 -1.67
C GLU A 184 -9.59 -12.10 -0.55
N THR A 185 -8.70 -13.04 -0.87
CA THR A 185 -8.05 -13.91 0.12
C THR A 185 -7.12 -13.13 1.02
N LEU A 186 -6.25 -12.31 0.42
CA LEU A 186 -5.37 -11.41 1.16
C LEU A 186 -6.17 -10.47 2.05
N ILE A 187 -7.24 -9.86 1.51
CA ILE A 187 -8.10 -8.92 2.24
C ILE A 187 -8.76 -9.61 3.43
N GLU A 188 -9.40 -10.77 3.21
CA GLU A 188 -10.13 -11.52 4.26
C GLU A 188 -9.19 -11.95 5.40
N ARG A 189 -7.98 -12.35 5.07
CA ARG A 189 -7.01 -12.85 6.05
C ARG A 189 -6.30 -11.75 6.83
N THR A 190 -6.12 -10.57 6.23
CA THR A 190 -5.26 -9.54 6.83
C THR A 190 -5.99 -8.28 7.29
N ALA A 191 -7.05 -7.84 6.59
CA ALA A 191 -7.67 -6.55 6.85
C ALA A 191 -8.60 -6.57 8.06
N ASN A 192 -8.41 -5.62 8.98
CA ASN A 192 -9.33 -5.32 10.08
C ASN A 192 -10.01 -3.94 9.94
N VAL A 193 -9.61 -3.16 8.95
CA VAL A 193 -10.23 -1.88 8.58
C VAL A 193 -10.47 -1.88 7.08
N ILE A 194 -11.70 -1.64 6.66
CA ILE A 194 -12.08 -1.55 5.25
C ILE A 194 -12.34 -0.08 4.91
N VAL A 195 -11.63 0.44 3.94
CA VAL A 195 -11.84 1.77 3.36
C VAL A 195 -12.34 1.58 1.94
N HIS A 196 -13.62 1.84 1.70
CA HIS A 196 -14.24 1.66 0.39
C HIS A 196 -14.48 3.00 -0.29
N LEU A 197 -13.83 3.21 -1.43
CA LEU A 197 -14.02 4.37 -2.30
C LEU A 197 -15.01 4.03 -3.41
N GLU A 198 -16.17 4.69 -3.42
CA GLU A 198 -17.24 4.46 -4.38
C GLU A 198 -17.53 5.71 -5.20
N LEU A 199 -17.85 5.51 -6.47
CA LEU A 199 -18.50 6.51 -7.30
C LEU A 199 -19.95 6.11 -7.50
N LEU A 200 -20.85 6.85 -6.90
CA LEU A 200 -22.26 6.61 -7.10
C LEU A 200 -22.65 6.95 -8.53
N ARG A 201 -23.07 5.98 -9.33
CA ARG A 201 -23.38 6.08 -10.78
C ARG A 201 -24.37 7.19 -11.16
N ARG A 202 -25.16 7.72 -10.23
CA ARG A 202 -26.10 8.83 -10.44
C ARG A 202 -25.70 10.10 -9.69
N LYS A 203 -24.63 10.07 -8.89
CA LYS A 203 -24.12 11.23 -8.16
C LYS A 203 -22.68 11.41 -8.57
N THR A 204 -22.33 12.55 -9.07
CA THR A 204 -20.97 12.96 -9.43
C THR A 204 -20.04 13.11 -8.21
N ALA A 205 -20.54 12.82 -6.99
CA ALA A 205 -19.79 12.94 -5.77
C ALA A 205 -19.22 11.58 -5.32
N PRO A 206 -17.91 11.47 -5.12
CA PRO A 206 -17.30 10.29 -4.53
C PRO A 206 -17.79 10.10 -3.09
N ARG A 207 -17.92 8.84 -2.69
CA ARG A 207 -18.24 8.45 -1.32
C ARG A 207 -17.12 7.58 -0.79
N ALA A 208 -16.62 7.88 0.38
CA ALA A 208 -15.73 7.01 1.14
C ALA A 208 -16.46 6.44 2.34
N THR A 209 -16.35 5.14 2.55
CA THR A 209 -16.89 4.43 3.71
C THR A 209 -15.76 3.77 4.47
N VAL A 210 -15.69 3.97 5.78
CA VAL A 210 -14.73 3.30 6.66
C VAL A 210 -15.50 2.33 7.56
N ALA A 211 -15.10 1.05 7.57
CA ALA A 211 -15.69 0.01 8.40
C ALA A 211 -14.60 -0.76 9.14
N ARG A 212 -14.73 -0.89 10.47
CA ARG A 212 -13.84 -1.66 11.34
C ARG A 212 -14.47 -3.02 11.66
N VAL A 213 -14.61 -3.84 10.64
CA VAL A 213 -15.22 -5.17 10.70
C VAL A 213 -14.45 -6.11 9.74
N PRO A 214 -14.51 -7.43 9.94
CA PRO A 214 -13.98 -8.39 8.96
C PRO A 214 -14.56 -8.16 7.57
N TYR A 215 -13.77 -8.39 6.53
CA TYR A 215 -14.16 -8.13 5.14
C TYR A 215 -15.46 -8.84 4.75
N ARG A 216 -15.61 -10.11 5.12
CA ARG A 216 -16.83 -10.90 4.86
C ARG A 216 -18.09 -10.23 5.42
N VAL A 217 -18.02 -9.73 6.67
CA VAL A 217 -19.13 -9.02 7.32
C VAL A 217 -19.47 -7.74 6.57
N TYR A 218 -18.43 -7.03 6.12
CA TYR A 218 -18.60 -5.82 5.31
C TYR A 218 -19.34 -6.13 4.00
N VAL A 219 -18.88 -7.13 3.23
CA VAL A 219 -19.49 -7.54 1.97
C VAL A 219 -20.95 -7.97 2.15
N GLU A 220 -21.26 -8.81 3.14
CA GLU A 220 -22.64 -9.21 3.44
C GLU A 220 -23.54 -8.02 3.77
N SER A 221 -23.04 -7.05 4.54
CA SER A 221 -23.78 -5.84 4.88
C SER A 221 -24.10 -4.99 3.65
N ARG A 222 -23.15 -4.91 2.70
CA ARG A 222 -23.31 -4.20 1.43
C ARG A 222 -24.32 -4.88 0.51
N CYS A 223 -24.25 -6.19 0.36
CA CYS A 223 -25.22 -6.95 -0.43
C CYS A 223 -26.66 -6.75 0.09
N ARG A 224 -26.86 -6.79 1.42
CA ARG A 224 -28.18 -6.53 2.04
C ARG A 224 -28.66 -5.09 1.82
N ALA A 225 -27.75 -4.11 1.84
CA ALA A 225 -28.11 -2.72 1.59
C ALA A 225 -28.53 -2.47 0.14
N LEU A 226 -27.86 -3.11 -0.83
CA LEU A 226 -28.22 -3.03 -2.26
C LEU A 226 -29.56 -3.69 -2.56
N ALA A 227 -29.81 -4.89 -2.00
CA ALA A 227 -31.10 -5.61 -2.17
C ALA A 227 -32.33 -4.89 -1.56
N ARG A 228 -32.13 -3.88 -0.73
CA ARG A 228 -33.22 -3.05 -0.18
C ARG A 228 -33.51 -1.80 -1.03
N GLN A 229 -32.68 -1.51 -2.02
CA GLN A 229 -32.81 -0.34 -2.90
C GLN A 229 -33.46 -0.67 -4.26
N GLU A 230 -33.61 -1.97 -4.56
CA GLU A 230 -34.41 -2.53 -5.66
C GLU A 230 -35.87 -2.75 -5.23
#